data_32d65e4a289c92e1ec0d85f003144727
#
_entry.id   32d65e4a289c92e1ec0d85f003144727
#
_cell.length_a   1.000
_cell.length_b   1.000
_cell.length_c   1.000
_cell.angle_alpha   90.00
_cell.angle_beta   90.00
_cell.angle_gamma   90.00
#
_symmetry.space_group_name_H-M   'P 1'
#
loop_
_entity.id
_entity.type
_entity.pdbx_description
1 polymer ?
#
loop_
_entity_poly.entity_id
_entity_poly.type
_entity_poly.pdbx_seq_one_letter_code
_entity_poly.pdbx_strand_id
1 'polypeptide(L)'
;MQIQSINDLQNALREQLYIADRGLATAAFLALRLQRPLFLEGEAGVGKTEIAKVIAGLLDTNLIRLQCYEGLDVNQAVYEWNYTRQMLHIRLLESRGERATEAELFGEEFLLERPLLQAIRQTNQPPNQPPVLLIDEIDRSDEEFEAFLLEILSDFQITIPEIGTIKATQPPIVVLTSNRTREVHDALKRRCLYYWIDYPSFEKEYEIVRAKVPDAPAQLAQQVTGFIQELRQVDLYKIPGVAETLDWTAALVALDQQALSADVVQDTLGVILKYQDDITQINGQTAQQILDRVRVNT
;
A
#
# COMPACT_ATOMS: atom_id res chain seq x y z
N MET A 1 18.98 12.78 -2.57
CA MET A 1 19.09 12.39 -4.00
C MET A 1 18.19 13.28 -4.83
N GLN A 2 18.65 13.91 -5.93
CA GLN A 2 17.77 14.73 -6.78
C GLN A 2 17.23 13.85 -7.92
N ILE A 3 15.94 13.53 -7.88
CA ILE A 3 15.23 12.79 -8.93
C ILE A 3 14.90 13.78 -10.05
N GLN A 4 15.68 13.77 -11.13
CA GLN A 4 15.54 14.73 -12.25
C GLN A 4 14.87 14.11 -13.46
N SER A 5 14.89 12.79 -13.61
CA SER A 5 14.32 12.07 -14.73
C SER A 5 13.56 10.82 -14.30
N ILE A 6 12.75 10.27 -15.23
CA ILE A 6 12.05 8.99 -15.04
C ILE A 6 13.06 7.86 -14.77
N ASN A 7 14.22 7.89 -15.46
CA ASN A 7 15.25 6.87 -15.29
C ASN A 7 15.89 6.97 -13.90
N ASP A 8 16.10 8.19 -13.37
CA ASP A 8 16.64 8.36 -12.01
C ASP A 8 15.68 7.77 -10.99
N LEU A 9 14.37 8.03 -11.13
CA LEU A 9 13.38 7.44 -10.22
C LEU A 9 13.34 5.92 -10.35
N GLN A 10 13.35 5.37 -11.56
CA GLN A 10 13.31 3.93 -11.79
C GLN A 10 14.53 3.24 -11.17
N ASN A 11 15.72 3.81 -11.31
CA ASN A 11 16.93 3.30 -10.70
C ASN A 11 16.88 3.39 -9.16
N ALA A 12 16.42 4.53 -8.63
CA ALA A 12 16.26 4.71 -7.18
C ALA A 12 15.26 3.72 -6.56
N LEU A 13 14.14 3.46 -7.25
CA LEU A 13 13.18 2.42 -6.83
C LEU A 13 13.85 1.04 -6.81
N ARG A 14 14.65 0.72 -7.83
CA ARG A 14 15.39 -0.55 -7.92
C ARG A 14 16.42 -0.71 -6.79
N GLU A 15 17.14 0.35 -6.42
CA GLU A 15 18.07 0.36 -5.28
C GLU A 15 17.36 0.06 -3.96
N GLN A 16 16.07 0.42 -3.85
CA GLN A 16 15.21 0.07 -2.73
C GLN A 16 14.47 -1.28 -2.92
N LEU A 17 14.96 -2.13 -3.83
CA LEU A 17 14.42 -3.45 -4.14
C LEU A 17 12.96 -3.42 -4.63
N TYR A 18 12.55 -2.32 -5.27
CA TYR A 18 11.24 -2.19 -5.92
C TYR A 18 11.42 -2.12 -7.44
N ILE A 19 11.04 -3.19 -8.13
CA ILE A 19 11.22 -3.32 -9.58
C ILE A 19 10.02 -2.72 -10.30
N ALA A 20 10.11 -1.43 -10.63
CA ALA A 20 9.09 -0.72 -11.39
C ALA A 20 9.33 -0.85 -12.90
N ASP A 21 8.27 -1.10 -13.67
CA ASP A 21 8.33 -0.88 -15.10
C ASP A 21 8.36 0.62 -15.43
N ARG A 22 8.66 0.94 -16.70
CA ARG A 22 8.76 2.33 -17.14
C ARG A 22 7.44 3.10 -17.00
N GLY A 23 6.30 2.43 -17.18
CA GLY A 23 4.99 3.05 -17.07
C GLY A 23 4.71 3.52 -15.65
N LEU A 24 4.92 2.64 -14.66
CA LEU A 24 4.77 2.97 -13.24
C LEU A 24 5.77 4.05 -12.79
N ALA A 25 7.04 3.93 -13.20
CA ALA A 25 8.06 4.94 -12.91
C ALA A 25 7.69 6.31 -13.52
N THR A 26 7.09 6.34 -14.71
CA THR A 26 6.60 7.56 -15.34
C THR A 26 5.43 8.17 -14.57
N ALA A 27 4.43 7.37 -14.21
CA ALA A 27 3.27 7.84 -13.44
C ALA A 27 3.69 8.40 -12.06
N ALA A 28 4.56 7.67 -11.35
CA ALA A 28 5.11 8.12 -10.07
C ALA A 28 5.96 9.39 -10.20
N PHE A 29 6.83 9.48 -11.22
CA PHE A 29 7.62 10.68 -11.48
C PHE A 29 6.75 11.91 -11.74
N LEU A 30 5.72 11.77 -12.57
CA LEU A 30 4.78 12.84 -12.86
C LEU A 30 3.96 13.22 -11.62
N ALA A 31 3.56 12.25 -10.79
CA ALA A 31 2.86 12.52 -9.53
C ALA A 31 3.68 13.40 -8.60
N LEU A 32 4.97 13.08 -8.43
CA LEU A 32 5.91 13.87 -7.63
C LEU A 32 6.14 15.28 -8.21
N ARG A 33 6.30 15.38 -9.53
CA ARG A 33 6.60 16.68 -10.20
C ARG A 33 5.40 17.61 -10.29
N LEU A 34 4.21 17.07 -10.51
CA LEU A 34 2.98 17.84 -10.65
C LEU A 34 2.24 18.01 -9.32
N GLN A 35 2.75 17.41 -8.24
CA GLN A 35 2.10 17.38 -6.92
C GLN A 35 0.65 16.91 -7.00
N ARG A 36 0.40 15.86 -7.80
CA ARG A 36 -0.90 15.24 -7.97
C ARG A 36 -0.92 13.87 -7.31
N PRO A 37 -2.05 13.43 -6.74
CA PRO A 37 -2.19 12.09 -6.21
C PRO A 37 -1.89 11.03 -7.27
N LEU A 38 -1.19 9.96 -6.87
CA LEU A 38 -0.98 8.75 -7.67
C LEU A 38 -2.02 7.72 -7.28
N PHE A 39 -2.85 7.29 -8.22
CA PHE A 39 -3.86 6.26 -8.01
C PHE A 39 -3.44 4.96 -8.67
N LEU A 40 -3.20 3.94 -7.87
CA LEU A 40 -2.75 2.61 -8.27
C LEU A 40 -3.88 1.61 -8.12
N GLU A 41 -4.30 1.06 -9.23
CA GLU A 41 -5.31 0.01 -9.28
C GLU A 41 -4.67 -1.29 -9.80
N GLY A 42 -5.19 -2.45 -9.43
CA GLY A 42 -4.67 -3.75 -9.86
C GLY A 42 -5.03 -4.87 -8.90
N GLU A 43 -4.64 -6.09 -9.23
CA GLU A 43 -4.91 -7.27 -8.43
C GLU A 43 -4.24 -7.24 -7.04
N ALA A 44 -4.74 -8.05 -6.11
CA ALA A 44 -4.13 -8.17 -4.80
C ALA A 44 -2.69 -8.74 -4.90
N GLY A 45 -1.79 -8.29 -4.02
CA GLY A 45 -0.44 -8.83 -3.93
C GLY A 45 0.54 -8.39 -5.04
N VAL A 46 0.18 -7.43 -5.92
CA VAL A 46 1.09 -6.94 -7.00
C VAL A 46 2.04 -5.81 -6.56
N GLY A 47 2.00 -5.40 -5.30
CA GLY A 47 2.95 -4.40 -4.75
C GLY A 47 2.49 -2.95 -4.79
N LYS A 48 1.16 -2.66 -4.88
CA LYS A 48 0.60 -1.29 -4.87
C LYS A 48 0.96 -0.49 -3.63
N THR A 49 0.78 -1.08 -2.45
CA THR A 49 1.07 -0.44 -1.16
C THR A 49 2.57 -0.23 -0.94
N GLU A 50 3.40 -1.12 -1.48
CA GLU A 50 4.85 -1.09 -1.29
C GLU A 50 5.50 0.14 -1.91
N ILE A 51 5.01 0.64 -3.04
CA ILE A 51 5.60 1.82 -3.68
C ILE A 51 5.53 3.07 -2.80
N ALA A 52 4.47 3.23 -1.98
CA ALA A 52 4.36 4.36 -1.07
C ALA A 52 5.44 4.33 0.02
N LYS A 53 5.73 3.13 0.55
CA LYS A 53 6.82 2.92 1.52
C LYS A 53 8.18 3.25 0.91
N VAL A 54 8.40 2.77 -0.31
CA VAL A 54 9.66 2.99 -1.03
C VAL A 54 9.85 4.47 -1.36
N ILE A 55 8.81 5.18 -1.82
CA ILE A 55 8.86 6.64 -2.06
C ILE A 55 9.18 7.39 -0.76
N ALA A 56 8.55 7.03 0.36
CA ALA A 56 8.85 7.64 1.66
C ALA A 56 10.32 7.44 2.07
N GLY A 57 10.85 6.22 1.89
CA GLY A 57 12.26 5.93 2.14
C GLY A 57 13.22 6.68 1.22
N LEU A 58 12.90 6.79 -0.08
CA LEU A 58 13.73 7.52 -1.05
C LEU A 58 13.80 9.02 -0.76
N LEU A 59 12.73 9.60 -0.25
CA LEU A 59 12.63 11.02 0.07
C LEU A 59 13.02 11.34 1.52
N ASP A 60 13.38 10.30 2.31
CA ASP A 60 13.69 10.42 3.73
C ASP A 60 12.58 11.18 4.50
N THR A 61 11.32 10.77 4.27
CA THR A 61 10.15 11.39 4.89
C THR A 61 9.24 10.33 5.51
N ASN A 62 8.32 10.78 6.36
CA ASN A 62 7.38 9.89 7.03
C ASN A 62 6.32 9.33 6.08
N LEU A 63 5.99 8.05 6.29
CA LEU A 63 4.81 7.43 5.70
C LEU A 63 3.65 7.49 6.70
N ILE A 64 2.58 8.13 6.30
CA ILE A 64 1.31 8.16 7.03
C ILE A 64 0.32 7.29 6.27
N ARG A 65 -0.24 6.27 6.91
CA ARG A 65 -1.17 5.33 6.28
C ARG A 65 -2.58 5.49 6.82
N LEU A 66 -3.52 5.66 5.91
CA LEU A 66 -4.95 5.52 6.13
C LEU A 66 -5.42 4.24 5.45
N GLN A 67 -5.74 3.21 6.24
CA GLN A 67 -6.37 1.99 5.75
C GLN A 67 -7.87 2.21 5.62
N CYS A 68 -8.42 2.08 4.42
CA CYS A 68 -9.86 2.15 4.21
C CYS A 68 -10.54 0.82 4.55
N TYR A 69 -11.73 0.90 5.10
CA TYR A 69 -12.60 -0.23 5.42
C TYR A 69 -14.06 0.23 5.39
N GLU A 70 -14.97 -0.72 5.32
CA GLU A 70 -16.40 -0.45 5.30
C GLU A 70 -16.86 0.25 6.58
N GLY A 71 -17.53 1.40 6.44
CA GLY A 71 -17.96 2.23 7.56
C GLY A 71 -16.88 3.17 8.12
N LEU A 72 -15.77 3.39 7.39
CA LEU A 72 -14.79 4.41 7.74
C LEU A 72 -15.44 5.79 7.66
N ASP A 73 -15.55 6.49 8.78
CA ASP A 73 -16.09 7.85 8.84
C ASP A 73 -14.98 8.93 8.85
N VAL A 74 -15.41 10.17 8.65
CA VAL A 74 -14.54 11.35 8.62
C VAL A 74 -13.78 11.52 9.95
N ASN A 75 -14.42 11.25 11.11
CA ASN A 75 -13.78 11.42 12.41
C ASN A 75 -12.62 10.44 12.60
N GLN A 76 -12.77 9.21 12.09
CA GLN A 76 -11.70 8.21 12.16
C GLN A 76 -10.54 8.50 11.21
N ALA A 77 -10.78 9.28 10.16
CA ALA A 77 -9.78 9.62 9.17
C ALA A 77 -9.07 10.96 9.43
N VAL A 78 -9.77 11.92 10.06
CA VAL A 78 -9.31 13.31 10.22
C VAL A 78 -8.86 13.62 11.62
N TYR A 79 -9.79 13.62 12.59
CA TYR A 79 -9.51 13.90 13.99
C TYR A 79 -10.59 13.34 14.90
N GLU A 80 -10.25 13.23 16.16
CA GLU A 80 -11.18 12.88 17.23
C GLU A 80 -10.82 13.68 18.48
N TRP A 81 -11.82 14.06 19.28
CA TRP A 81 -11.59 14.66 20.56
C TRP A 81 -11.30 13.60 21.64
N ASN A 82 -10.26 13.79 22.43
CA ASN A 82 -9.93 12.91 23.55
C ASN A 82 -10.86 13.16 24.75
N TYR A 83 -12.10 12.70 24.61
CA TYR A 83 -13.13 12.89 25.65
C TYR A 83 -12.71 12.37 27.02
N THR A 84 -11.97 11.28 27.07
CA THR A 84 -11.48 10.73 28.36
C THR A 84 -10.53 11.72 29.04
N ARG A 85 -9.63 12.33 28.29
CA ARG A 85 -8.68 13.32 28.80
C ARG A 85 -9.39 14.63 29.17
N GLN A 86 -10.38 15.06 28.40
CA GLN A 86 -11.24 16.21 28.71
C GLN A 86 -11.98 16.01 30.03
N MET A 87 -12.61 14.85 30.23
CA MET A 87 -13.32 14.51 31.45
C MET A 87 -12.40 14.49 32.68
N LEU A 88 -11.18 13.96 32.52
CA LEU A 88 -10.20 13.97 33.62
C LEU A 88 -9.77 15.40 33.93
N HIS A 89 -9.55 16.24 32.91
CA HIS A 89 -9.21 17.64 33.11
C HIS A 89 -10.30 18.43 33.83
N ILE A 90 -11.57 18.26 33.46
CA ILE A 90 -12.72 18.87 34.15
C ILE A 90 -12.71 18.50 35.64
N ARG A 91 -12.58 17.21 35.97
CA ARG A 91 -12.55 16.74 37.38
C ARG A 91 -11.38 17.30 38.18
N LEU A 92 -10.22 17.47 37.55
CA LEU A 92 -9.05 18.08 38.20
C LEU A 92 -9.28 19.56 38.50
N LEU A 93 -9.90 20.33 37.59
CA LEU A 93 -10.25 21.72 37.80
C LEU A 93 -11.32 21.86 38.92
N GLU A 94 -12.37 21.04 38.87
CA GLU A 94 -13.41 21.02 39.91
C GLU A 94 -12.82 20.75 41.31
N SER A 95 -11.85 19.83 41.40
CA SER A 95 -11.18 19.54 42.71
C SER A 95 -10.38 20.72 43.26
N ARG A 96 -10.02 21.69 42.40
CA ARG A 96 -9.34 22.95 42.76
C ARG A 96 -10.30 24.12 42.93
N GLY A 97 -11.61 23.89 42.75
CA GLY A 97 -12.63 24.92 42.79
C GLY A 97 -12.68 25.79 41.54
N GLU A 98 -12.04 25.35 40.48
CA GLU A 98 -11.98 26.00 39.14
C GLU A 98 -13.02 25.40 38.21
N ARG A 99 -13.38 26.11 37.12
CA ARG A 99 -14.26 25.61 36.07
C ARG A 99 -13.52 25.63 34.73
N ALA A 100 -13.60 24.52 34.00
CA ALA A 100 -13.12 24.46 32.64
C ALA A 100 -13.95 25.37 31.74
N THR A 101 -13.31 26.11 30.86
CA THR A 101 -13.96 26.83 29.77
C THR A 101 -14.08 25.94 28.55
N GLU A 102 -15.02 26.24 27.67
CA GLU A 102 -15.18 25.50 26.39
C GLU A 102 -13.91 25.59 25.53
N ALA A 103 -13.29 26.78 25.46
CA ALA A 103 -12.04 26.98 24.73
C ALA A 103 -10.86 26.14 25.27
N GLU A 104 -10.80 25.90 26.57
CA GLU A 104 -9.80 25.01 27.18
C GLU A 104 -10.08 23.55 26.82
N LEU A 105 -11.35 23.12 26.80
CA LEU A 105 -11.70 21.74 26.53
C LEU A 105 -11.52 21.34 25.05
N PHE A 106 -11.67 22.27 24.15
CA PHE A 106 -11.47 22.04 22.70
C PHE A 106 -10.15 22.65 22.19
N GLY A 107 -9.16 22.71 23.09
CA GLY A 107 -7.79 23.07 22.71
C GLY A 107 -7.06 21.93 21.97
N GLU A 108 -5.98 22.27 21.28
CA GLU A 108 -5.15 21.34 20.52
C GLU A 108 -4.61 20.17 21.35
N GLU A 109 -4.46 20.32 22.65
CA GLU A 109 -3.98 19.30 23.60
C GLU A 109 -4.95 18.13 23.77
N PHE A 110 -6.23 18.32 23.44
CA PHE A 110 -7.26 17.28 23.46
C PHE A 110 -7.58 16.72 22.09
N LEU A 111 -6.96 17.26 21.03
CA LEU A 111 -7.15 16.81 19.66
C LEU A 111 -6.32 15.57 19.40
N LEU A 112 -6.97 14.48 18.98
CA LEU A 112 -6.33 13.28 18.47
C LEU A 112 -6.26 13.38 16.94
N GLU A 113 -5.07 13.67 16.43
CA GLU A 113 -4.87 13.73 14.99
C GLU A 113 -4.96 12.34 14.36
N ARG A 114 -5.79 12.21 13.33
CA ARG A 114 -5.92 11.03 12.50
C ARG A 114 -5.11 11.21 11.20
N PRO A 115 -4.92 10.17 10.37
CA PRO A 115 -3.94 10.20 9.27
C PRO A 115 -4.05 11.39 8.32
N LEU A 116 -5.27 11.84 7.97
CA LEU A 116 -5.43 12.98 7.04
C LEU A 116 -4.95 14.30 7.67
N LEU A 117 -5.32 14.55 8.92
CA LEU A 117 -4.86 15.75 9.63
C LEU A 117 -3.35 15.70 9.89
N GLN A 118 -2.82 14.54 10.30
CA GLN A 118 -1.38 14.34 10.48
C GLN A 118 -0.61 14.68 9.20
N ALA A 119 -1.08 14.20 8.04
CA ALA A 119 -0.43 14.47 6.76
C ALA A 119 -0.40 15.97 6.42
N ILE A 120 -1.49 16.70 6.70
CA ILE A 120 -1.57 18.14 6.46
C ILE A 120 -0.70 18.92 7.45
N ARG A 121 -0.76 18.60 8.74
CA ARG A 121 0.00 19.32 9.78
C ARG A 121 1.50 19.07 9.69
N GLN A 122 1.93 17.89 9.32
CA GLN A 122 3.35 17.57 9.23
C GLN A 122 4.08 18.43 8.19
N THR A 123 3.41 18.88 7.13
CA THR A 123 4.01 19.79 6.15
C THR A 123 4.38 21.15 6.74
N ASN A 124 3.75 21.51 7.88
CA ASN A 124 3.94 22.79 8.55
C ASN A 124 5.02 22.73 9.66
N GLN A 125 5.61 21.55 9.90
CA GLN A 125 6.62 21.33 10.93
C GLN A 125 8.02 21.14 10.31
N PRO A 126 9.09 21.58 10.96
CA PRO A 126 10.45 21.26 10.53
C PRO A 126 10.67 19.73 10.55
N PRO A 127 11.37 19.15 9.55
CA PRO A 127 12.19 19.80 8.52
C PRO A 127 11.43 20.30 7.28
N ASN A 128 10.10 20.51 7.32
CA ASN A 128 9.25 20.99 6.23
C ASN A 128 9.28 20.09 4.98
N GLN A 129 9.45 18.78 5.20
CA GLN A 129 9.36 17.80 4.12
C GLN A 129 7.94 17.23 4.08
N PRO A 130 7.28 17.26 2.91
CA PRO A 130 5.94 16.70 2.79
C PRO A 130 5.98 15.17 3.05
N PRO A 131 5.11 14.65 3.93
CA PRO A 131 5.01 13.21 4.16
C PRO A 131 4.41 12.51 2.94
N VAL A 132 4.60 11.20 2.87
CA VAL A 132 3.81 10.35 1.97
C VAL A 132 2.54 9.93 2.70
N LEU A 133 1.39 10.31 2.16
CA LEU A 133 0.08 9.86 2.61
C LEU A 133 -0.37 8.69 1.74
N LEU A 134 -0.44 7.52 2.30
CA LEU A 134 -1.00 6.33 1.66
C LEU A 134 -2.45 6.14 2.08
N ILE A 135 -3.38 6.25 1.12
CA ILE A 135 -4.79 5.91 1.28
C ILE A 135 -4.97 4.53 0.66
N ASP A 136 -4.99 3.51 1.53
CA ASP A 136 -4.90 2.11 1.12
C ASP A 136 -6.28 1.46 1.03
N GLU A 137 -6.53 0.72 -0.06
CA GLU A 137 -7.80 0.03 -0.35
C GLU A 137 -9.01 0.98 -0.35
N ILE A 138 -8.94 2.10 -1.11
CA ILE A 138 -10.01 3.10 -1.21
C ILE A 138 -11.34 2.51 -1.67
N ASP A 139 -11.30 1.44 -2.46
CA ASP A 139 -12.46 0.68 -2.92
C ASP A 139 -13.25 -0.02 -1.78
N ARG A 140 -12.77 0.02 -0.54
CA ARG A 140 -13.49 -0.44 0.66
C ARG A 140 -14.20 0.66 1.44
N SER A 141 -13.99 1.93 1.10
CA SER A 141 -14.74 3.04 1.69
C SER A 141 -16.08 3.23 0.97
N ASP A 142 -16.94 4.07 1.50
CA ASP A 142 -18.19 4.45 0.85
C ASP A 142 -18.05 5.70 -0.04
N GLU A 143 -19.11 6.05 -0.77
CA GLU A 143 -19.11 7.21 -1.66
C GLU A 143 -19.06 8.55 -0.90
N GLU A 144 -19.59 8.61 0.34
CA GLU A 144 -19.54 9.81 1.17
C GLU A 144 -18.11 10.14 1.57
N PHE A 145 -17.36 9.12 1.93
CA PHE A 145 -15.94 9.28 2.24
C PHE A 145 -15.11 9.67 1.01
N GLU A 146 -15.41 9.12 -0.17
CA GLU A 146 -14.74 9.55 -1.41
C GLU A 146 -15.04 11.01 -1.76
N ALA A 147 -16.29 11.46 -1.57
CA ALA A 147 -16.67 12.86 -1.77
C ALA A 147 -15.90 13.80 -0.81
N PHE A 148 -15.74 13.39 0.44
CA PHE A 148 -14.94 14.12 1.42
C PHE A 148 -13.45 14.16 1.04
N LEU A 149 -12.87 13.06 0.58
CA LEU A 149 -11.50 13.04 0.07
C LEU A 149 -11.30 13.98 -1.12
N LEU A 150 -12.30 14.11 -1.99
CA LEU A 150 -12.26 15.05 -3.12
C LEU A 150 -12.04 16.49 -2.66
N GLU A 151 -12.67 16.91 -1.56
CA GLU A 151 -12.50 18.24 -1.00
C GLU A 151 -11.08 18.41 -0.45
N ILE A 152 -10.64 17.49 0.40
CA ILE A 152 -9.30 17.55 1.02
C ILE A 152 -8.18 17.53 0.00
N LEU A 153 -8.24 16.61 -0.98
CA LEU A 153 -7.19 16.45 -1.99
C LEU A 153 -7.15 17.61 -3.01
N SER A 154 -8.16 18.49 -3.01
CA SER A 154 -8.16 19.67 -3.86
C SER A 154 -7.33 20.81 -3.28
N ASP A 155 -7.51 21.08 -1.99
CA ASP A 155 -6.98 22.27 -1.35
C ASP A 155 -5.97 21.96 -0.25
N PHE A 156 -5.84 20.67 0.11
CA PHE A 156 -5.02 20.17 1.23
C PHE A 156 -5.25 20.97 2.52
N GLN A 157 -6.53 21.16 2.85
CA GLN A 157 -6.98 21.85 4.05
C GLN A 157 -8.09 21.09 4.75
N ILE A 158 -8.20 21.28 6.06
CA ILE A 158 -9.24 20.72 6.91
C ILE A 158 -9.74 21.83 7.82
N THR A 159 -11.04 21.97 7.95
CA THR A 159 -11.66 22.91 8.90
C THR A 159 -12.20 22.14 10.10
N ILE A 160 -11.69 22.46 11.28
CA ILE A 160 -12.16 21.98 12.59
C ILE A 160 -12.94 23.15 13.21
N PRO A 161 -14.23 23.00 13.52
CA PRO A 161 -15.08 24.11 13.95
C PRO A 161 -14.51 24.93 15.11
N GLU A 162 -13.90 24.25 16.08
CA GLU A 162 -13.39 24.88 17.31
C GLU A 162 -11.97 25.47 17.16
N ILE A 163 -11.19 25.01 16.16
CA ILE A 163 -9.80 25.41 15.97
C ILE A 163 -9.66 26.32 14.72
N GLY A 164 -10.52 26.11 13.72
CA GLY A 164 -10.45 26.82 12.44
C GLY A 164 -9.86 25.95 11.32
N THR A 165 -9.44 26.62 10.24
CA THR A 165 -8.92 25.94 9.04
C THR A 165 -7.41 25.72 9.14
N ILE A 166 -7.01 24.46 9.00
CA ILE A 166 -5.62 24.02 8.95
C ILE A 166 -5.31 23.68 7.49
N LYS A 167 -4.32 24.37 6.91
CA LYS A 167 -3.90 24.17 5.53
C LYS A 167 -2.44 23.72 5.48
N ALA A 168 -2.15 22.78 4.59
CA ALA A 168 -0.79 22.34 4.33
C ALA A 168 0.05 23.47 3.68
N THR A 169 1.28 23.67 4.12
CA THR A 169 2.23 24.61 3.48
C THR A 169 2.73 24.10 2.14
N GLN A 170 2.81 22.78 2.02
CA GLN A 170 3.11 22.06 0.78
C GLN A 170 2.19 20.83 0.71
N PRO A 171 1.67 20.46 -0.47
CA PRO A 171 0.87 19.24 -0.61
C PRO A 171 1.64 18.02 -0.13
N PRO A 172 1.06 17.13 0.69
CA PRO A 172 1.64 15.82 0.95
C PRO A 172 1.71 15.01 -0.36
N ILE A 173 2.64 14.06 -0.43
CA ILE A 173 2.72 13.12 -1.55
C ILE A 173 1.65 12.07 -1.31
N VAL A 174 0.62 12.03 -2.15
CA VAL A 174 -0.52 11.14 -1.96
C VAL A 174 -0.46 9.96 -2.90
N VAL A 175 -0.58 8.76 -2.33
CA VAL A 175 -0.74 7.50 -3.06
C VAL A 175 -2.05 6.86 -2.63
N LEU A 176 -2.94 6.59 -3.59
CA LEU A 176 -4.16 5.82 -3.38
C LEU A 176 -3.99 4.43 -3.98
N THR A 177 -4.52 3.41 -3.31
CA THR A 177 -4.55 2.05 -3.85
C THR A 177 -5.97 1.50 -3.90
N SER A 178 -6.24 0.63 -4.86
CA SER A 178 -7.51 -0.08 -5.02
C SER A 178 -7.26 -1.51 -5.53
N ASN A 179 -8.01 -2.47 -4.98
CA ASN A 179 -8.08 -3.84 -5.50
C ASN A 179 -9.27 -4.04 -6.45
N ARG A 180 -9.98 -2.94 -6.75
CA ARG A 180 -11.16 -2.92 -7.62
C ARG A 180 -12.28 -3.85 -7.15
N THR A 181 -12.47 -3.98 -5.84
CA THR A 181 -13.62 -4.71 -5.27
C THR A 181 -14.94 -4.00 -5.57
N ARG A 182 -14.91 -2.68 -5.72
CA ARG A 182 -15.94 -1.85 -6.34
C ARG A 182 -15.32 -0.73 -7.17
N GLU A 183 -16.11 -0.10 -8.03
CA GLU A 183 -15.67 1.09 -8.77
C GLU A 183 -15.51 2.30 -7.84
N VAL A 184 -14.39 2.99 -7.97
CA VAL A 184 -14.10 4.26 -7.31
C VAL A 184 -14.67 5.40 -8.17
N HIS A 185 -15.23 6.41 -7.54
CA HIS A 185 -15.91 7.50 -8.22
C HIS A 185 -15.00 8.25 -9.21
N ASP A 186 -15.49 8.47 -10.42
CA ASP A 186 -14.74 9.11 -11.52
C ASP A 186 -14.15 10.47 -11.17
N ALA A 187 -14.83 11.25 -10.31
CA ALA A 187 -14.34 12.54 -9.89
C ALA A 187 -13.00 12.43 -9.12
N LEU A 188 -12.82 11.38 -8.32
CA LEU A 188 -11.57 11.11 -7.61
C LEU A 188 -10.49 10.67 -8.59
N LYS A 189 -10.80 9.73 -9.50
CA LYS A 189 -9.87 9.25 -10.53
C LYS A 189 -9.33 10.39 -11.41
N ARG A 190 -10.18 11.36 -11.82
CA ARG A 190 -9.79 12.53 -12.65
C ARG A 190 -8.79 13.46 -11.97
N ARG A 191 -8.76 13.51 -10.65
CA ARG A 191 -7.77 14.32 -9.89
C ARG A 191 -6.43 13.65 -9.73
N CYS A 192 -6.37 12.34 -9.94
CA CYS A 192 -5.17 11.52 -9.78
C CYS A 192 -4.44 11.30 -11.11
N LEU A 193 -3.19 10.91 -11.00
CA LEU A 193 -2.50 10.21 -12.07
C LEU A 193 -2.73 8.72 -11.88
N TYR A 194 -3.34 8.09 -12.87
CA TYR A 194 -3.79 6.71 -12.79
C TYR A 194 -2.77 5.76 -13.38
N TYR A 195 -2.55 4.62 -12.72
CA TYR A 195 -1.78 3.51 -13.26
C TYR A 195 -2.35 2.17 -12.82
N TRP A 196 -2.58 1.28 -13.79
CA TRP A 196 -2.94 -0.11 -13.53
C TRP A 196 -1.68 -0.95 -13.35
N ILE A 197 -1.56 -1.68 -12.23
CA ILE A 197 -0.49 -2.64 -11.98
C ILE A 197 -1.02 -4.03 -12.25
N ASP A 198 -0.54 -4.63 -13.33
CA ASP A 198 -0.85 -6.01 -13.71
C ASP A 198 0.09 -7.01 -13.03
N TYR A 199 -0.24 -8.29 -13.14
CA TYR A 199 0.73 -9.33 -12.79
C TYR A 199 2.00 -9.15 -13.64
N PRO A 200 3.19 -9.28 -13.04
CA PRO A 200 4.45 -9.10 -13.77
C PRO A 200 4.67 -10.21 -14.80
N SER A 201 5.46 -9.91 -15.84
CA SER A 201 6.03 -10.95 -16.70
C SER A 201 6.97 -11.88 -15.91
N PHE A 202 7.29 -13.03 -16.49
CA PHE A 202 8.26 -13.97 -15.89
C PHE A 202 9.58 -13.29 -15.53
N GLU A 203 10.16 -12.50 -16.45
CA GLU A 203 11.45 -11.81 -16.24
C GLU A 203 11.38 -10.82 -15.08
N LYS A 204 10.32 -10.03 -15.03
CA LYS A 204 10.12 -9.04 -13.96
C LYS A 204 9.89 -9.72 -12.61
N GLU A 205 9.09 -10.79 -12.58
CA GLU A 205 8.82 -11.51 -11.33
C GLU A 205 10.05 -12.26 -10.84
N TYR A 206 10.80 -12.90 -11.72
CA TYR A 206 12.09 -13.50 -11.37
C TYR A 206 13.07 -12.47 -10.81
N GLU A 207 13.14 -11.28 -11.42
CA GLU A 207 13.97 -10.19 -10.90
C GLU A 207 13.52 -9.74 -9.50
N ILE A 208 12.20 -9.64 -9.25
CA ILE A 208 11.63 -9.33 -7.93
C ILE A 208 12.02 -10.41 -6.92
N VAL A 209 11.89 -11.69 -7.26
CA VAL A 209 12.28 -12.80 -6.39
C VAL A 209 13.76 -12.74 -6.06
N ARG A 210 14.63 -12.52 -7.07
CA ARG A 210 16.08 -12.42 -6.86
C ARG A 210 16.47 -11.23 -5.98
N ALA A 211 15.76 -10.11 -6.09
CA ALA A 211 16.00 -8.92 -5.29
C ALA A 211 15.52 -9.07 -3.84
N LYS A 212 14.33 -9.65 -3.63
CA LYS A 212 13.69 -9.72 -2.30
C LYS A 212 14.07 -10.97 -1.50
N VAL A 213 14.45 -12.06 -2.16
CA VAL A 213 14.89 -13.32 -1.54
C VAL A 213 16.27 -13.70 -2.08
N PRO A 214 17.34 -12.97 -1.72
CA PRO A 214 18.68 -13.15 -2.28
C PRO A 214 19.29 -14.52 -1.99
N ASP A 215 18.88 -15.16 -0.88
CA ASP A 215 19.37 -16.48 -0.46
C ASP A 215 18.75 -17.64 -1.30
N ALA A 216 17.73 -17.36 -2.12
CA ALA A 216 17.14 -18.39 -2.97
C ALA A 216 18.13 -18.83 -4.06
N PRO A 217 18.39 -20.14 -4.23
CA PRO A 217 19.15 -20.66 -5.36
C PRO A 217 18.54 -20.19 -6.69
N ALA A 218 19.37 -19.83 -7.68
CA ALA A 218 18.90 -19.32 -8.96
C ALA A 218 17.91 -20.28 -9.65
N GLN A 219 18.18 -21.59 -9.59
CA GLN A 219 17.31 -22.63 -10.13
C GLN A 219 15.96 -22.66 -9.41
N LEU A 220 15.94 -22.58 -8.08
CA LEU A 220 14.70 -22.57 -7.30
C LEU A 220 13.88 -21.32 -7.64
N ALA A 221 14.49 -20.12 -7.62
CA ALA A 221 13.81 -18.88 -7.97
C ALA A 221 13.18 -18.93 -9.37
N GLN A 222 13.89 -19.48 -10.35
CA GLN A 222 13.40 -19.62 -11.71
C GLN A 222 12.20 -20.60 -11.78
N GLN A 223 12.30 -21.74 -11.10
CA GLN A 223 11.23 -22.73 -11.08
C GLN A 223 9.99 -22.24 -10.33
N VAL A 224 10.15 -21.55 -9.19
CA VAL A 224 9.05 -20.95 -8.46
C VAL A 224 8.33 -19.91 -9.33
N THR A 225 9.07 -19.01 -9.95
CA THR A 225 8.49 -18.00 -10.85
C THR A 225 7.73 -18.67 -12.01
N GLY A 226 8.35 -19.66 -12.67
CA GLY A 226 7.70 -20.39 -13.75
C GLY A 226 6.43 -21.12 -13.30
N PHE A 227 6.45 -21.75 -12.12
CA PHE A 227 5.30 -22.44 -11.57
C PHE A 227 4.13 -21.47 -11.30
N ILE A 228 4.41 -20.32 -10.72
CA ILE A 228 3.39 -19.30 -10.45
C ILE A 228 2.81 -18.70 -11.75
N GLN A 229 3.65 -18.48 -12.78
CA GLN A 229 3.19 -18.01 -14.09
C GLN A 229 2.23 -18.99 -14.76
N GLU A 230 2.55 -20.30 -14.73
CA GLU A 230 1.69 -21.38 -15.22
C GLU A 230 0.41 -21.51 -14.37
N LEU A 231 0.54 -21.36 -13.03
CA LEU A 231 -0.58 -21.44 -12.11
C LEU A 231 -1.61 -20.34 -12.36
N ARG A 232 -1.18 -19.14 -12.73
CA ARG A 232 -2.05 -18.00 -13.10
C ARG A 232 -2.86 -18.25 -14.39
N GLN A 233 -2.51 -19.24 -15.19
CA GLN A 233 -3.29 -19.64 -16.38
C GLN A 233 -4.40 -20.65 -16.04
N VAL A 234 -4.41 -21.16 -14.83
CA VAL A 234 -5.44 -22.09 -14.35
C VAL A 234 -6.62 -21.28 -13.80
N ASP A 235 -7.84 -21.74 -14.04
CA ASP A 235 -9.06 -21.15 -13.49
C ASP A 235 -9.13 -21.46 -11.98
N LEU A 236 -8.64 -20.53 -11.17
CA LEU A 236 -8.60 -20.61 -9.70
C LEU A 236 -9.57 -19.59 -9.11
N TYR A 237 -10.11 -19.92 -7.95
CA TYR A 237 -10.94 -18.98 -7.19
C TYR A 237 -10.15 -17.72 -6.81
N LYS A 238 -8.88 -17.89 -6.45
CA LYS A 238 -7.97 -16.79 -6.16
C LYS A 238 -6.60 -17.04 -6.77
N ILE A 239 -6.27 -16.20 -7.73
CA ILE A 239 -4.97 -16.20 -8.41
C ILE A 239 -3.88 -15.68 -7.46
N PRO A 240 -2.72 -16.37 -7.30
CA PRO A 240 -1.64 -15.91 -6.45
C PRO A 240 -0.93 -14.67 -7.03
N GLY A 241 -0.70 -13.67 -6.17
CA GLY A 241 0.06 -12.47 -6.51
C GLY A 241 1.56 -12.64 -6.30
N VAL A 242 2.29 -11.54 -6.47
CA VAL A 242 3.75 -11.50 -6.24
C VAL A 242 4.08 -11.71 -4.76
N ALA A 243 3.22 -11.28 -3.84
CA ALA A 243 3.40 -11.51 -2.42
C ALA A 243 3.46 -13.01 -2.10
N GLU A 244 2.52 -13.79 -2.64
CA GLU A 244 2.50 -15.24 -2.47
C GLU A 244 3.73 -15.90 -3.12
N THR A 245 4.23 -15.39 -4.24
CA THR A 245 5.48 -15.88 -4.87
C THR A 245 6.68 -15.69 -3.94
N LEU A 246 6.80 -14.51 -3.32
CA LEU A 246 7.88 -14.20 -2.39
C LEU A 246 7.78 -15.06 -1.12
N ASP A 247 6.59 -15.16 -0.54
CA ASP A 247 6.35 -15.97 0.65
C ASP A 247 6.68 -17.45 0.41
N TRP A 248 6.29 -17.97 -0.76
CA TRP A 248 6.60 -19.35 -1.11
C TRP A 248 8.08 -19.58 -1.34
N THR A 249 8.74 -18.65 -2.05
CA THR A 249 10.19 -18.73 -2.24
C THR A 249 10.91 -18.74 -0.89
N ALA A 250 10.54 -17.84 0.03
CA ALA A 250 11.13 -17.79 1.37
C ALA A 250 10.86 -19.07 2.18
N ALA A 251 9.64 -19.62 2.09
CA ALA A 251 9.30 -20.88 2.73
C ALA A 251 10.15 -22.07 2.20
N LEU A 252 10.36 -22.13 0.89
CA LEU A 252 11.19 -23.18 0.27
C LEU A 252 12.66 -23.05 0.64
N VAL A 253 13.18 -21.82 0.76
CA VAL A 253 14.54 -21.57 1.28
C VAL A 253 14.65 -22.04 2.73
N ALA A 254 13.65 -21.75 3.57
CA ALA A 254 13.60 -22.19 4.96
C ALA A 254 13.52 -23.73 5.11
N LEU A 255 13.06 -24.43 4.06
CA LEU A 255 13.05 -25.89 3.95
C LEU A 255 14.32 -26.45 3.27
N ASP A 256 15.36 -25.65 3.08
CA ASP A 256 16.64 -25.99 2.44
C ASP A 256 16.46 -26.55 1.01
N GLN A 257 15.40 -26.16 0.29
CA GLN A 257 15.14 -26.68 -1.06
C GLN A 257 16.06 -25.98 -2.09
N GLN A 258 16.64 -26.78 -2.98
CA GLN A 258 17.49 -26.31 -4.07
C GLN A 258 16.72 -26.21 -5.41
N ALA A 259 15.67 -26.99 -5.54
CA ALA A 259 14.79 -27.08 -6.71
C ALA A 259 13.38 -27.55 -6.30
N LEU A 260 12.38 -27.32 -7.17
CA LEU A 260 11.03 -27.81 -6.96
C LEU A 260 10.92 -29.31 -7.30
N SER A 261 10.26 -30.05 -6.40
CA SER A 261 9.80 -31.42 -6.62
C SER A 261 8.28 -31.51 -6.41
N ALA A 262 7.64 -32.55 -6.94
CA ALA A 262 6.20 -32.71 -6.79
C ALA A 262 5.77 -32.81 -5.33
N ASP A 263 6.53 -33.52 -4.50
CA ASP A 263 6.24 -33.70 -3.07
C ASP A 263 6.32 -32.37 -2.33
N VAL A 264 7.39 -31.59 -2.56
CA VAL A 264 7.57 -30.27 -1.95
C VAL A 264 6.48 -29.29 -2.39
N VAL A 265 6.09 -29.30 -3.66
CA VAL A 265 4.97 -28.47 -4.14
C VAL A 265 3.70 -28.86 -3.38
N GLN A 266 3.37 -30.14 -3.30
CA GLN A 266 2.17 -30.63 -2.63
C GLN A 266 2.15 -30.23 -1.14
N ASP A 267 3.26 -30.38 -0.43
CA ASP A 267 3.38 -30.05 0.99
C ASP A 267 3.27 -28.52 1.25
N THR A 268 3.57 -27.69 0.25
CA THR A 268 3.64 -26.23 0.39
C THR A 268 2.56 -25.45 -0.37
N LEU A 269 1.62 -26.13 -1.07
CA LEU A 269 0.52 -25.45 -1.80
C LEU A 269 -0.26 -24.44 -0.94
N GLY A 270 -0.46 -24.72 0.34
CA GLY A 270 -1.14 -23.81 1.27
C GLY A 270 -0.43 -22.50 1.52
N VAL A 271 0.85 -22.34 1.12
CA VAL A 271 1.55 -21.05 1.17
C VAL A 271 1.06 -20.12 0.07
N ILE A 272 0.74 -20.65 -1.12
CA ILE A 272 0.35 -19.86 -2.30
C ILE A 272 -1.16 -19.89 -2.57
N LEU A 273 -1.87 -20.96 -2.22
CA LEU A 273 -3.31 -21.10 -2.41
C LEU A 273 -4.03 -21.01 -1.06
N LYS A 274 -5.10 -20.21 -1.00
CA LYS A 274 -5.82 -19.91 0.24
C LYS A 274 -7.24 -20.51 0.29
N TYR A 275 -7.62 -21.26 -0.75
CA TYR A 275 -8.91 -21.93 -0.86
C TYR A 275 -8.71 -23.42 -1.03
N GLN A 276 -9.51 -24.22 -0.31
CA GLN A 276 -9.40 -25.69 -0.33
C GLN A 276 -9.68 -26.27 -1.71
N ASP A 277 -10.59 -25.63 -2.47
CA ASP A 277 -10.95 -26.09 -3.81
C ASP A 277 -9.77 -25.88 -4.78
N ASP A 278 -9.09 -24.75 -4.70
CA ASP A 278 -7.88 -24.46 -5.49
C ASP A 278 -6.77 -25.47 -5.16
N ILE A 279 -6.52 -25.74 -3.86
CA ILE A 279 -5.52 -26.73 -3.42
C ILE A 279 -5.87 -28.13 -3.96
N THR A 280 -7.14 -28.51 -3.91
CA THR A 280 -7.60 -29.81 -4.42
C THR A 280 -7.43 -29.92 -5.93
N GLN A 281 -7.70 -28.84 -6.67
CA GLN A 281 -7.55 -28.77 -8.12
C GLN A 281 -6.10 -28.90 -8.58
N ILE A 282 -5.16 -28.28 -7.85
CA ILE A 282 -3.72 -28.22 -8.22
C ILE A 282 -2.93 -29.41 -7.66
N ASN A 283 -3.49 -30.19 -6.78
CA ASN A 283 -2.76 -31.28 -6.16
C ASN A 283 -2.46 -32.43 -7.17
N GLY A 284 -1.44 -33.26 -6.85
CA GLY A 284 -1.13 -34.50 -7.55
C GLY A 284 -0.72 -34.31 -9.03
N GLN A 285 -1.52 -34.87 -9.95
CA GLN A 285 -1.17 -34.91 -11.38
C GLN A 285 -1.09 -33.54 -12.02
N THR A 286 -1.94 -32.57 -11.60
CA THR A 286 -1.94 -31.20 -12.11
C THR A 286 -0.65 -30.48 -11.73
N ALA A 287 -0.22 -30.57 -10.48
CA ALA A 287 1.04 -30.01 -10.02
C ALA A 287 2.25 -30.58 -10.81
N GLN A 288 2.25 -31.88 -11.04
CA GLN A 288 3.30 -32.55 -11.83
C GLN A 288 3.33 -32.04 -13.28
N GLN A 289 2.17 -31.88 -13.92
CA GLN A 289 2.10 -31.36 -15.27
C GLN A 289 2.61 -29.92 -15.40
N ILE A 290 2.32 -29.08 -14.39
CA ILE A 290 2.85 -27.72 -14.34
C ILE A 290 4.38 -27.75 -14.18
N LEU A 291 4.89 -28.58 -13.26
CA LEU A 291 6.34 -28.73 -13.05
C LEU A 291 7.07 -29.21 -14.32
N ASP A 292 6.48 -30.15 -15.05
CA ASP A 292 7.08 -30.66 -16.30
C ASP A 292 7.15 -29.57 -17.37
N ARG A 293 6.12 -28.72 -17.50
CA ARG A 293 6.14 -27.57 -18.40
C ARG A 293 7.21 -26.55 -17.99
N VAL A 294 7.34 -26.25 -16.71
CA VAL A 294 8.37 -25.34 -16.21
C VAL A 294 9.77 -25.86 -16.51
N ARG A 295 10.03 -27.17 -16.33
CA ARG A 295 11.33 -27.79 -16.62
C ARG A 295 11.72 -27.81 -18.08
N VAL A 296 10.77 -27.79 -18.99
CA VAL A 296 11.03 -27.72 -20.44
C VAL A 296 11.38 -26.28 -20.88
N ASN A 297 10.84 -25.28 -20.18
CA ASN A 297 11.00 -23.87 -20.49
C ASN A 297 12.18 -23.20 -19.74
N THR A 298 12.82 -23.90 -18.82
CA THR A 298 14.02 -23.49 -18.07
C THR A 298 15.26 -24.21 -18.55
#